data_5dc99aa1edd89b1314393c785e2a07ba
#
_entry.id   5dc99aa1edd89b1314393c785e2a07ba
#
_cell.length_a   1.000
_cell.length_b   1.000
_cell.length_c   1.000
_cell.angle_alpha   90.00
_cell.angle_beta   90.00
_cell.angle_gamma   90.00
#
_symmetry.space_group_name_H-M   'P 1'
#
loop_
_entity.id
_entity.type
_entity.pdbx_description
1 polymer ?
#
loop_
_entity_poly.entity_id
_entity_poly.type
_entity_poly.pdbx_seq_one_letter_code
_entity_poly.pdbx_strand_id
1 'polypeptide(L)'
;MSSYLQRRLVSAAKAQKGITGLETAIILIAFVVVASVFSYTVLTAGVFSSQKSSEAVNAAIDEVRSSIKISGNTIAYKGAVDIDGVAGTTADRIDAVVRVALTIGVALQGIPIDVTPAYQIDATNKNLETSGASNSLVINFIDQKQVISNAAWTVAFSGANDGDFSLEPTERAVLTLWLQDYKYDATYGLYYALGTDDTDPFFDASADLLGNFDPFSIEISPVQGTPLVIEKVVPQSLNDVMNLR
;
A
#
# COMPACT_ATOMS: atom_id res chain seq x y z
N MET A 1 -49.09 78.31 39.95
CA MET A 1 -49.29 77.35 38.84
C MET A 1 -48.04 76.81 38.21
N SER A 2 -46.91 77.46 38.40
CA SER A 2 -45.57 77.06 37.82
C SER A 2 -44.88 75.83 38.52
N SER A 3 -45.04 75.70 39.82
CA SER A 3 -44.32 74.64 40.56
C SER A 3 -44.82 73.19 40.36
N TYR A 4 -46.13 73.09 40.02
CA TYR A 4 -46.76 71.79 39.78
C TYR A 4 -46.38 71.18 38.43
N LEU A 5 -46.25 72.04 37.42
CA LEU A 5 -45.74 71.65 36.08
C LEU A 5 -44.29 71.22 36.12
N GLN A 6 -43.44 71.91 36.86
CA GLN A 6 -42.03 71.52 37.02
C GLN A 6 -41.84 70.17 37.71
N ARG A 7 -42.65 69.90 38.77
CA ARG A 7 -42.60 68.57 39.45
C ARG A 7 -43.07 67.44 38.55
N ARG A 8 -44.10 67.64 37.69
CA ARG A 8 -44.51 66.63 36.72
C ARG A 8 -43.50 66.39 35.62
N LEU A 9 -42.80 67.41 35.11
CA LEU A 9 -41.77 67.28 34.11
C LEU A 9 -40.53 66.55 34.67
N VAL A 10 -40.10 66.84 35.89
CA VAL A 10 -38.98 66.12 36.55
C VAL A 10 -39.36 64.70 36.86
N SER A 11 -40.62 64.41 37.23
CA SER A 11 -41.07 63.02 37.46
C SER A 11 -41.16 62.21 36.16
N ALA A 12 -41.62 62.83 35.07
CA ALA A 12 -41.67 62.21 33.75
C ALA A 12 -40.25 61.94 33.21
N ALA A 13 -39.31 62.88 33.41
CA ALA A 13 -37.88 62.71 33.00
C ALA A 13 -37.14 61.64 33.83
N LYS A 14 -37.54 61.47 35.13
CA LYS A 14 -36.99 60.36 35.94
C LYS A 14 -37.57 58.98 35.53
N ALA A 15 -38.85 58.94 35.16
CA ALA A 15 -39.49 57.71 34.66
C ALA A 15 -38.87 57.27 33.31
N GLN A 16 -38.59 58.21 32.42
CA GLN A 16 -37.92 57.96 31.14
C GLN A 16 -36.50 57.44 31.30
N LYS A 17 -35.73 57.89 32.28
CA LYS A 17 -34.40 57.37 32.59
C LYS A 17 -34.42 55.93 33.06
N GLY A 18 -35.47 55.50 33.75
CA GLY A 18 -35.60 54.10 34.16
C GLY A 18 -35.96 53.17 33.02
N ILE A 19 -36.78 53.63 32.09
CA ILE A 19 -37.18 52.86 30.90
C ILE A 19 -35.99 52.68 29.96
N THR A 20 -35.23 53.73 29.66
CA THR A 20 -34.01 53.67 28.82
C THR A 20 -32.92 52.78 29.45
N GLY A 21 -32.83 52.71 30.78
CA GLY A 21 -31.92 51.80 31.46
C GLY A 21 -32.28 50.33 31.31
N LEU A 22 -33.58 50.03 31.34
CA LEU A 22 -34.11 48.67 31.13
C LEU A 22 -33.91 48.21 29.68
N GLU A 23 -34.18 49.06 28.72
CA GLU A 23 -34.01 48.80 27.29
C GLU A 23 -32.52 48.53 26.95
N THR A 24 -31.62 49.35 27.45
CA THR A 24 -30.17 49.13 27.24
C THR A 24 -29.70 47.85 27.94
N ALA A 25 -30.23 47.50 29.10
CA ALA A 25 -29.86 46.24 29.75
C ALA A 25 -30.33 45.00 28.94
N ILE A 26 -31.56 45.06 28.36
CA ILE A 26 -32.08 43.96 27.52
C ILE A 26 -31.22 43.83 26.25
N ILE A 27 -30.85 44.91 25.58
CA ILE A 27 -30.04 44.93 24.40
C ILE A 27 -28.62 44.35 24.71
N LEU A 28 -28.05 44.71 25.85
CA LEU A 28 -26.73 44.25 26.27
C LEU A 28 -26.75 42.75 26.56
N ILE A 29 -27.78 42.24 27.25
CA ILE A 29 -27.96 40.81 27.48
C ILE A 29 -28.12 40.07 26.15
N ALA A 30 -28.95 40.54 25.25
CA ALA A 30 -29.16 39.95 23.95
C ALA A 30 -27.85 39.92 23.14
N PHE A 31 -27.07 40.98 23.15
CA PHE A 31 -25.78 41.04 22.48
C PHE A 31 -24.79 40.05 23.07
N VAL A 32 -24.68 39.95 24.40
CA VAL A 32 -23.79 39.00 25.07
C VAL A 32 -24.14 37.55 24.74
N VAL A 33 -25.46 37.22 24.73
CA VAL A 33 -25.94 35.88 24.37
C VAL A 33 -25.57 35.54 22.91
N VAL A 34 -25.86 36.42 21.97
CA VAL A 34 -25.53 36.24 20.56
C VAL A 34 -24.00 36.12 20.36
N ALA A 35 -23.24 37.01 21.00
CA ALA A 35 -21.77 36.98 20.92
C ALA A 35 -21.17 35.70 21.51
N SER A 36 -21.74 35.19 22.61
CA SER A 36 -21.28 33.95 23.23
C SER A 36 -21.54 32.73 22.36
N VAL A 37 -22.75 32.64 21.76
CA VAL A 37 -23.10 31.55 20.82
C VAL A 37 -22.23 31.61 19.58
N PHE A 38 -22.04 32.80 19.02
CA PHE A 38 -21.18 33.01 17.86
C PHE A 38 -19.73 32.62 18.17
N SER A 39 -19.19 33.08 19.31
CA SER A 39 -17.84 32.71 19.73
C SER A 39 -17.67 31.21 19.92
N TYR A 40 -18.65 30.54 20.53
CA TYR A 40 -18.63 29.10 20.69
C TYR A 40 -18.65 28.37 19.34
N THR A 41 -19.49 28.77 18.41
CA THR A 41 -19.53 28.12 17.07
C THR A 41 -18.26 28.32 16.29
N VAL A 42 -17.66 29.51 16.30
CA VAL A 42 -16.38 29.79 15.62
C VAL A 42 -15.23 29.00 16.26
N LEU A 43 -15.17 28.98 17.59
CA LEU A 43 -14.16 28.21 18.31
C LEU A 43 -14.28 26.71 18.02
N THR A 44 -15.47 26.15 18.08
CA THR A 44 -15.73 24.73 17.79
C THR A 44 -15.36 24.37 16.35
N ALA A 45 -15.77 25.21 15.38
CA ALA A 45 -15.41 25.02 13.97
C ALA A 45 -13.88 25.12 13.76
N GLY A 46 -13.20 26.05 14.44
CA GLY A 46 -11.76 26.20 14.36
C GLY A 46 -11.00 25.02 14.94
N VAL A 47 -11.41 24.54 16.09
CA VAL A 47 -10.83 23.32 16.72
C VAL A 47 -11.06 22.09 15.84
N PHE A 48 -12.28 21.91 15.34
CA PHE A 48 -12.58 20.80 14.43
C PHE A 48 -11.75 20.84 13.14
N SER A 49 -11.62 22.01 12.52
CA SER A 49 -10.79 22.20 11.32
C SER A 49 -9.32 21.88 11.59
N SER A 50 -8.80 22.35 12.74
CA SER A 50 -7.41 22.06 13.15
C SER A 50 -7.18 20.57 13.39
N GLN A 51 -8.11 19.88 14.06
CA GLN A 51 -8.04 18.44 14.28
C GLN A 51 -8.06 17.66 12.96
N LYS A 52 -8.96 18.00 12.05
CA LYS A 52 -9.04 17.38 10.72
C LYS A 52 -7.79 17.63 9.87
N SER A 53 -7.23 18.83 9.96
CA SER A 53 -5.96 19.13 9.28
C SER A 53 -4.81 18.29 9.84
N SER A 54 -4.71 18.16 11.17
CA SER A 54 -3.68 17.33 11.81
C SER A 54 -3.85 15.84 11.47
N GLU A 55 -5.09 15.33 11.45
CA GLU A 55 -5.41 13.96 11.06
C GLU A 55 -4.99 13.68 9.60
N ALA A 56 -5.30 14.61 8.68
CA ALA A 56 -4.92 14.48 7.28
C ALA A 56 -3.39 14.52 7.07
N VAL A 57 -2.69 15.37 7.81
CA VAL A 57 -1.22 15.44 7.74
C VAL A 57 -0.60 14.16 8.29
N ASN A 58 -1.09 13.63 9.41
CA ASN A 58 -0.58 12.38 9.96
C ASN A 58 -0.84 11.20 9.02
N ALA A 59 -2.03 11.09 8.43
CA ALA A 59 -2.33 10.07 7.45
C ALA A 59 -1.42 10.15 6.21
N ALA A 60 -1.15 11.35 5.70
CA ALA A 60 -0.22 11.55 4.59
C ALA A 60 1.23 11.18 4.95
N ILE A 61 1.67 11.47 6.18
CA ILE A 61 2.99 11.06 6.66
C ILE A 61 3.08 9.54 6.79
N ASP A 62 2.05 8.89 7.30
CA ASP A 62 2.03 7.43 7.46
C ASP A 62 2.01 6.72 6.10
N GLU A 63 1.31 7.26 5.11
CA GLU A 63 1.33 6.79 3.71
C GLU A 63 2.75 6.82 3.13
N VAL A 64 3.48 7.90 3.31
CA VAL A 64 4.86 8.02 2.81
C VAL A 64 5.83 7.11 3.58
N ARG A 65 5.63 6.94 4.88
CA ARG A 65 6.49 6.10 5.73
C ARG A 65 6.36 4.62 5.46
N SER A 66 5.19 4.16 5.03
CA SER A 66 4.93 2.76 4.65
C SER A 66 5.29 2.45 3.18
N SER A 67 5.98 3.35 2.48
CA SER A 67 6.38 3.13 1.09
C SER A 67 7.60 2.20 0.97
N ILE A 68 7.52 1.31 -0.02
CA ILE A 68 8.58 0.37 -0.38
C ILE A 68 9.55 1.03 -1.37
N LYS A 69 10.83 0.70 -1.26
CA LYS A 69 11.84 1.07 -2.26
C LYS A 69 12.63 -0.15 -2.72
N ILE A 70 13.17 -0.08 -3.92
CA ILE A 70 14.17 -1.05 -4.38
C ILE A 70 15.49 -0.75 -3.67
N SER A 71 16.07 -1.78 -3.05
CA SER A 71 17.34 -1.69 -2.30
C SER A 71 18.48 -2.46 -2.94
N GLY A 72 18.29 -3.02 -4.15
CA GLY A 72 19.25 -3.81 -4.87
C GLY A 72 18.93 -3.93 -6.35
N ASN A 73 19.49 -4.93 -7.00
CA ASN A 73 19.25 -5.21 -8.40
C ASN A 73 18.01 -6.08 -8.57
N THR A 74 17.36 -5.95 -9.72
CA THR A 74 16.34 -6.89 -10.19
C THR A 74 17.05 -8.02 -10.91
N ILE A 75 16.86 -9.26 -10.47
CA ILE A 75 17.51 -10.43 -11.02
C ILE A 75 16.45 -11.37 -11.59
N ALA A 76 16.56 -11.68 -12.89
CA ALA A 76 15.74 -12.70 -13.51
C ALA A 76 16.50 -14.02 -13.61
N TYR A 77 15.77 -15.11 -13.46
CA TYR A 77 16.29 -16.46 -13.55
C TYR A 77 15.65 -17.19 -14.72
N LYS A 78 16.47 -17.79 -15.53
CA LYS A 78 16.04 -18.71 -16.59
C LYS A 78 15.73 -20.09 -16.01
N GLY A 79 14.74 -20.74 -16.58
CA GLY A 79 14.43 -22.14 -16.34
C GLY A 79 13.88 -22.80 -17.58
N ALA A 80 13.92 -24.11 -17.60
CA ALA A 80 13.29 -24.94 -18.63
C ALA A 80 11.85 -25.24 -18.17
N VAL A 81 10.86 -24.64 -18.82
CA VAL A 81 9.45 -24.81 -18.52
C VAL A 81 8.92 -26.03 -19.25
N ASP A 82 8.36 -26.95 -18.50
CA ASP A 82 7.68 -28.14 -18.99
C ASP A 82 6.26 -27.74 -19.41
N ILE A 83 5.96 -27.91 -20.71
CA ILE A 83 4.67 -27.44 -21.26
C ILE A 83 3.57 -28.51 -21.29
N ASP A 84 3.93 -29.77 -21.11
CA ASP A 84 2.95 -30.87 -21.03
C ASP A 84 2.59 -31.26 -19.59
N GLY A 85 3.28 -30.69 -18.59
CA GLY A 85 3.05 -30.95 -17.18
C GLY A 85 3.46 -32.34 -16.71
N VAL A 86 4.16 -33.09 -17.53
CA VAL A 86 4.62 -34.46 -17.22
C VAL A 86 6.10 -34.46 -16.86
N ALA A 87 6.41 -34.65 -15.60
CA ALA A 87 7.77 -34.69 -15.12
C ALA A 87 8.64 -35.70 -15.90
N GLY A 88 9.81 -35.26 -16.38
CA GLY A 88 10.79 -36.12 -17.05
C GLY A 88 10.77 -36.10 -18.56
N THR A 89 9.78 -35.54 -19.21
CA THR A 89 9.82 -35.22 -20.62
C THR A 89 10.74 -34.05 -20.86
N THR A 90 11.78 -34.19 -21.68
CA THR A 90 12.73 -33.10 -21.98
C THR A 90 12.51 -32.51 -23.36
N ALA A 91 11.71 -33.19 -24.20
CA ALA A 91 11.45 -32.79 -25.57
C ALA A 91 10.54 -31.55 -25.67
N ASP A 92 9.73 -31.32 -24.66
CA ASP A 92 8.68 -30.31 -24.64
C ASP A 92 9.00 -29.12 -23.69
N ARG A 93 10.30 -28.95 -23.40
CA ARG A 93 10.76 -27.86 -22.53
C ARG A 93 11.16 -26.63 -23.30
N ILE A 94 10.70 -25.47 -22.83
CA ILE A 94 11.03 -24.17 -23.39
C ILE A 94 11.80 -23.36 -22.36
N ASP A 95 12.96 -22.81 -22.79
CA ASP A 95 13.74 -21.88 -21.97
C ASP A 95 13.01 -20.52 -21.87
N ALA A 96 12.69 -20.10 -20.65
CA ALA A 96 12.04 -18.84 -20.39
C ALA A 96 12.51 -18.23 -19.07
N VAL A 97 12.14 -16.99 -18.79
CA VAL A 97 12.27 -16.40 -17.45
C VAL A 97 11.20 -17.01 -16.56
N VAL A 98 11.60 -17.73 -15.52
CA VAL A 98 10.68 -18.47 -14.63
C VAL A 98 10.43 -17.78 -13.31
N ARG A 99 11.33 -16.91 -12.89
CA ARG A 99 11.16 -16.12 -11.67
C ARG A 99 11.98 -14.83 -11.72
N VAL A 100 11.51 -13.83 -10.99
CA VAL A 100 12.21 -12.55 -10.84
C VAL A 100 12.42 -12.26 -9.37
N ALA A 101 13.64 -11.98 -8.96
CA ALA A 101 13.99 -11.61 -7.59
C ALA A 101 14.26 -10.11 -7.49
N LEU A 102 13.65 -9.49 -6.49
CA LEU A 102 13.73 -8.06 -6.21
C LEU A 102 14.19 -7.87 -4.77
N THR A 103 15.22 -7.07 -4.55
CA THR A 103 15.59 -6.68 -3.19
C THR A 103 14.88 -5.38 -2.81
N ILE A 104 14.05 -5.44 -1.79
CA ILE A 104 13.28 -4.31 -1.29
C ILE A 104 13.71 -3.89 0.12
N GLY A 105 13.34 -2.70 0.49
CA GLY A 105 13.48 -2.14 1.84
C GLY A 105 12.48 -1.02 2.06
N VAL A 106 12.34 -0.58 3.28
CA VAL A 106 11.48 0.55 3.64
C VAL A 106 12.10 1.85 3.13
N ALA A 107 11.30 2.73 2.52
CA ALA A 107 11.79 3.97 1.91
C ALA A 107 12.27 4.99 2.95
N LEU A 108 11.54 5.12 4.04
CA LEU A 108 11.83 6.04 5.15
C LEU A 108 11.86 5.27 6.48
N GLN A 109 12.58 5.80 7.45
CA GLN A 109 12.52 5.30 8.83
C GLN A 109 11.11 5.56 9.39
N GLY A 110 10.34 4.51 9.59
CA GLY A 110 8.96 4.66 10.00
C GLY A 110 8.28 3.36 10.37
N ILE A 111 7.14 3.10 9.79
CA ILE A 111 6.29 1.96 10.10
C ILE A 111 6.85 0.73 9.39
N PRO A 112 7.04 -0.41 10.10
CA PRO A 112 7.37 -1.68 9.48
C PRO A 112 6.31 -2.10 8.47
N ILE A 113 6.73 -2.77 7.40
CA ILE A 113 5.84 -3.23 6.33
C ILE A 113 5.72 -4.74 6.45
N ASP A 114 4.49 -5.23 6.61
CA ASP A 114 4.22 -6.66 6.61
C ASP A 114 4.45 -7.23 5.20
N VAL A 115 5.34 -8.21 5.10
CA VAL A 115 5.70 -8.93 3.88
C VAL A 115 5.41 -10.43 4.01
N THR A 116 4.36 -10.79 4.73
CA THR A 116 3.91 -12.19 4.87
C THR A 116 3.46 -12.73 3.51
N PRO A 117 4.11 -13.79 2.98
CA PRO A 117 3.76 -14.36 1.69
C PRO A 117 2.66 -15.42 1.82
N ALA A 118 1.77 -15.52 0.84
CA ALA A 118 0.83 -16.64 0.75
C ALA A 118 1.46 -17.92 0.21
N TYR A 119 2.67 -17.83 -0.37
CA TYR A 119 3.38 -18.96 -0.95
C TYR A 119 4.71 -19.22 -0.25
N GLN A 120 5.10 -20.47 -0.20
CA GLN A 120 6.38 -20.93 0.36
C GLN A 120 6.92 -22.13 -0.42
N ILE A 121 8.21 -22.34 -0.36
CA ILE A 121 8.81 -23.59 -0.81
C ILE A 121 8.70 -24.60 0.33
N ASP A 122 7.91 -25.65 0.15
CA ASP A 122 7.76 -26.68 1.17
C ASP A 122 9.09 -27.37 1.46
N ALA A 123 9.41 -27.55 2.72
CA ALA A 123 10.70 -28.13 3.14
C ALA A 123 10.83 -29.61 2.80
N THR A 124 9.71 -30.32 2.67
CA THR A 124 9.66 -31.77 2.48
C THR A 124 9.66 -32.15 1.01
N ASN A 125 8.69 -31.61 0.24
CA ASN A 125 8.50 -31.97 -1.17
C ASN A 125 9.17 -30.99 -2.15
N LYS A 126 9.67 -29.85 -1.66
CA LYS A 126 10.33 -28.79 -2.44
C LYS A 126 9.45 -28.08 -3.47
N ASN A 127 8.16 -28.29 -3.45
CA ASN A 127 7.22 -27.60 -4.32
C ASN A 127 6.92 -26.18 -3.81
N LEU A 128 6.52 -25.32 -4.71
CA LEU A 128 5.91 -24.04 -4.36
C LEU A 128 4.45 -24.30 -3.96
N GLU A 129 4.11 -24.04 -2.72
CA GLU A 129 2.79 -24.30 -2.15
C GLU A 129 2.26 -23.09 -1.41
N THR A 130 0.94 -23.06 -1.22
CA THR A 130 0.33 -22.03 -0.38
C THR A 130 0.74 -22.22 1.09
N SER A 131 1.15 -21.13 1.73
CA SER A 131 1.54 -21.15 3.16
C SER A 131 0.32 -21.23 4.11
N GLY A 132 -0.89 -21.04 3.58
CA GLY A 132 -2.11 -20.87 4.37
C GLY A 132 -2.29 -19.47 4.94
N ALA A 133 -1.33 -18.58 4.76
CA ALA A 133 -1.45 -17.15 5.09
C ALA A 133 -2.08 -16.38 3.93
N SER A 134 -2.67 -15.22 4.24
CA SER A 134 -3.07 -14.27 3.21
C SER A 134 -1.89 -13.39 2.83
N ASN A 135 -1.75 -13.06 1.55
CA ASN A 135 -0.76 -12.08 1.09
C ASN A 135 -0.97 -10.73 1.79
N SER A 136 0.08 -10.21 2.38
CA SER A 136 0.12 -8.83 2.90
C SER A 136 0.52 -7.82 1.82
N LEU A 137 1.19 -8.27 0.74
CA LEU A 137 1.48 -7.49 -0.45
C LEU A 137 0.75 -8.09 -1.65
N VAL A 138 0.15 -7.24 -2.47
CA VAL A 138 -0.35 -7.64 -3.79
C VAL A 138 0.72 -7.33 -4.82
N ILE A 139 1.17 -8.34 -5.56
CA ILE A 139 2.15 -8.20 -6.63
C ILE A 139 1.47 -8.56 -7.94
N ASN A 140 1.36 -7.58 -8.83
CA ASN A 140 0.83 -7.76 -10.18
C ASN A 140 1.99 -7.83 -11.17
N PHE A 141 1.92 -8.79 -12.07
CA PHE A 141 2.82 -8.89 -13.21
C PHE A 141 2.07 -8.52 -14.49
N ILE A 142 2.68 -7.68 -15.31
CA ILE A 142 2.07 -7.14 -16.53
C ILE A 142 3.10 -7.21 -17.65
N ASP A 143 2.76 -7.85 -18.75
CA ASP A 143 3.53 -7.80 -19.97
C ASP A 143 2.65 -7.43 -21.17
N GLN A 144 3.15 -7.58 -22.39
CA GLN A 144 2.39 -7.26 -23.60
C GLN A 144 1.32 -8.31 -23.95
N LYS A 145 1.35 -9.48 -23.31
CA LYS A 145 0.53 -10.64 -23.65
C LYS A 145 -0.54 -10.88 -22.58
N GLN A 146 -0.22 -10.57 -21.29
CA GLN A 146 -1.06 -10.95 -20.16
C GLN A 146 -0.91 -10.04 -18.96
N VAL A 147 -1.85 -10.15 -18.03
CA VAL A 147 -1.83 -9.53 -16.72
C VAL A 147 -2.11 -10.60 -15.68
N ILE A 148 -1.15 -10.87 -14.80
CA ILE A 148 -1.35 -11.76 -13.66
C ILE A 148 -1.53 -10.90 -12.43
N SER A 149 -2.73 -10.91 -11.90
CA SER A 149 -3.07 -10.23 -10.65
C SER A 149 -2.74 -11.13 -9.46
N ASN A 150 -2.11 -10.55 -8.44
CA ASN A 150 -1.73 -11.27 -7.23
C ASN A 150 -0.87 -12.53 -7.53
N ALA A 151 0.16 -12.34 -8.36
CA ALA A 151 1.09 -13.40 -8.75
C ALA A 151 1.75 -14.06 -7.53
N ALA A 152 2.17 -15.32 -7.66
CA ALA A 152 2.81 -16.06 -6.58
C ALA A 152 4.18 -15.47 -6.24
N TRP A 153 4.43 -15.23 -4.95
CA TRP A 153 5.72 -14.74 -4.49
C TRP A 153 6.12 -15.32 -3.15
N THR A 154 7.41 -15.38 -2.94
CA THR A 154 8.03 -15.80 -1.67
C THR A 154 8.98 -14.72 -1.18
N VAL A 155 9.29 -14.71 0.11
CA VAL A 155 10.21 -13.75 0.73
C VAL A 155 11.37 -14.46 1.41
N ALA A 156 12.55 -13.84 1.33
CA ALA A 156 13.70 -14.22 2.12
C ALA A 156 14.41 -12.95 2.61
N PHE A 157 14.70 -12.86 3.90
CA PHE A 157 15.42 -11.72 4.43
C PHE A 157 16.93 -11.84 4.16
N SER A 158 17.55 -10.69 3.86
CA SER A 158 18.99 -10.59 3.61
C SER A 158 19.64 -9.74 4.68
N GLY A 159 20.50 -10.37 5.49
CA GLY A 159 21.18 -9.72 6.61
C GLY A 159 20.49 -9.99 7.96
N ALA A 160 20.49 -8.98 8.80
CA ALA A 160 19.82 -9.08 10.11
C ALA A 160 18.30 -9.13 9.94
N ASN A 161 17.67 -10.08 10.62
CA ASN A 161 16.21 -10.22 10.73
C ASN A 161 15.94 -10.85 12.10
N ASP A 162 14.89 -10.45 12.77
CA ASP A 162 14.51 -10.97 14.08
C ASP A 162 13.65 -12.23 14.02
N GLY A 163 13.29 -12.68 12.80
CA GLY A 163 12.60 -13.95 12.55
C GLY A 163 11.11 -13.81 12.26
N ASP A 164 10.62 -12.59 12.08
CA ASP A 164 9.26 -12.32 11.64
C ASP A 164 9.19 -11.92 10.15
N PHE A 165 7.97 -11.62 9.64
CA PHE A 165 7.72 -11.13 8.29
C PHE A 165 7.48 -9.63 8.22
N SER A 166 7.90 -8.89 9.23
CA SER A 166 7.82 -7.44 9.28
C SER A 166 9.10 -6.83 8.74
N LEU A 167 9.04 -6.16 7.59
CA LEU A 167 10.19 -5.50 6.99
C LEU A 167 10.44 -4.17 7.70
N GLU A 168 11.49 -4.13 8.49
CA GLU A 168 11.91 -2.97 9.26
C GLU A 168 12.88 -2.06 8.48
N PRO A 169 13.09 -0.78 8.90
CA PRO A 169 13.94 0.16 8.19
C PRO A 169 15.41 -0.28 8.02
N THR A 170 15.90 -1.14 8.91
CA THR A 170 17.28 -1.67 8.89
C THR A 170 17.41 -2.96 8.11
N GLU A 171 16.31 -3.58 7.74
CA GLU A 171 16.23 -4.85 7.08
C GLU A 171 16.08 -4.73 5.57
N ARG A 172 16.35 -5.83 4.89
CA ARG A 172 16.14 -5.99 3.45
C ARG A 172 15.51 -7.34 3.20
N ALA A 173 14.47 -7.34 2.38
CA ALA A 173 13.82 -8.55 1.93
C ALA A 173 14.08 -8.77 0.45
N VAL A 174 14.32 -9.99 0.08
CA VAL A 174 14.35 -10.45 -1.31
C VAL A 174 13.01 -11.08 -1.60
N LEU A 175 12.19 -10.39 -2.39
CA LEU A 175 10.95 -10.92 -2.93
C LEU A 175 11.28 -11.72 -4.19
N THR A 176 10.87 -12.97 -4.26
CA THR A 176 10.97 -13.79 -5.46
C THR A 176 9.58 -13.99 -6.03
N LEU A 177 9.32 -13.36 -7.17
CA LEU A 177 8.10 -13.52 -7.95
C LEU A 177 8.25 -14.75 -8.83
N TRP A 178 7.29 -15.67 -8.75
CA TRP A 178 7.25 -16.90 -9.51
C TRP A 178 6.29 -16.75 -10.67
N LEU A 179 6.80 -16.91 -11.88
CA LEU A 179 6.00 -16.80 -13.11
C LEU A 179 5.46 -18.15 -13.56
N GLN A 180 6.11 -19.24 -13.13
CA GLN A 180 5.67 -20.62 -13.34
C GLN A 180 5.61 -21.36 -12.03
N ASP A 181 4.81 -22.41 -12.02
CA ASP A 181 4.69 -23.31 -10.89
C ASP A 181 5.99 -24.11 -10.72
N TYR A 182 6.58 -24.03 -9.53
CA TYR A 182 7.85 -24.66 -9.20
C TYR A 182 7.60 -26.00 -8.50
N LYS A 183 8.00 -27.07 -9.17
CA LYS A 183 7.75 -28.46 -8.75
C LYS A 183 9.03 -29.27 -8.60
N TYR A 184 8.96 -30.27 -7.77
CA TYR A 184 10.02 -31.24 -7.57
C TYR A 184 9.48 -32.67 -7.78
N ASP A 185 10.16 -33.44 -8.62
CA ASP A 185 9.94 -34.86 -8.76
C ASP A 185 11.15 -35.63 -8.23
N ALA A 186 10.92 -36.71 -7.47
CA ALA A 186 11.98 -37.49 -6.83
C ALA A 186 12.91 -38.17 -7.85
N THR A 187 12.43 -38.44 -9.05
CA THR A 187 13.18 -39.12 -10.12
C THR A 187 13.87 -38.13 -11.04
N TYR A 188 13.21 -37.03 -11.38
CA TYR A 188 13.64 -36.08 -12.41
C TYR A 188 14.17 -34.75 -11.84
N GLY A 189 14.01 -34.55 -10.55
CA GLY A 189 14.48 -33.33 -9.87
C GLY A 189 13.52 -32.16 -10.02
N LEU A 190 14.07 -30.94 -9.97
CA LEU A 190 13.33 -29.69 -10.04
C LEU A 190 12.92 -29.37 -11.48
N TYR A 191 11.69 -28.91 -11.65
CA TYR A 191 11.20 -28.41 -12.93
C TYR A 191 10.17 -27.28 -12.74
N TYR A 192 9.87 -26.57 -13.82
CA TYR A 192 8.87 -25.53 -13.86
C TYR A 192 7.71 -25.98 -14.77
N ALA A 193 6.50 -25.80 -14.34
CA ALA A 193 5.32 -26.14 -15.12
C ALA A 193 4.48 -24.89 -15.41
N LEU A 194 3.70 -24.94 -16.46
CA LEU A 194 2.64 -23.96 -16.73
C LEU A 194 1.57 -24.04 -15.65
N GLY A 195 0.81 -22.96 -15.50
CA GLY A 195 -0.43 -22.92 -14.74
C GLY A 195 -1.45 -23.92 -15.29
N THR A 196 -2.50 -24.14 -14.55
CA THR A 196 -3.55 -25.10 -14.89
C THR A 196 -4.82 -24.45 -15.37
N ASP A 197 -5.05 -23.19 -15.00
CA ASP A 197 -6.22 -22.41 -15.39
C ASP A 197 -6.01 -20.90 -15.08
N ASP A 198 -6.84 -20.03 -15.64
CA ASP A 198 -6.79 -18.56 -15.49
C ASP A 198 -6.96 -18.07 -14.04
N THR A 199 -7.16 -18.98 -13.06
CA THR A 199 -7.34 -18.62 -11.65
C THR A 199 -6.08 -18.82 -10.81
N ASP A 200 -5.10 -19.56 -11.31
CA ASP A 200 -3.82 -19.72 -10.64
C ASP A 200 -2.87 -18.51 -10.95
N PRO A 201 -1.88 -18.24 -10.11
CA PRO A 201 -1.03 -17.07 -10.25
C PRO A 201 0.17 -17.28 -11.16
N PHE A 202 0.08 -18.16 -12.18
CA PHE A 202 1.15 -18.55 -13.08
C PHE A 202 0.78 -18.33 -14.54
N PHE A 203 1.74 -18.49 -15.44
CA PHE A 203 1.51 -18.45 -16.88
C PHE A 203 0.89 -19.75 -17.37
N ASP A 204 -0.24 -19.66 -18.08
CA ASP A 204 -1.03 -20.83 -18.50
C ASP A 204 -0.67 -21.37 -19.87
N ALA A 205 -0.05 -20.55 -20.73
CA ALA A 205 0.26 -20.95 -22.08
C ALA A 205 1.73 -20.75 -22.42
N SER A 206 2.28 -21.64 -23.24
CA SER A 206 3.66 -21.53 -23.73
C SER A 206 3.92 -20.27 -24.58
N ALA A 207 2.86 -19.72 -25.20
CA ALA A 207 2.94 -18.47 -25.95
C ALA A 207 3.17 -17.23 -25.08
N ASP A 208 2.80 -17.33 -23.79
CA ASP A 208 2.88 -16.23 -22.82
C ASP A 208 4.20 -16.22 -22.07
N LEU A 209 5.03 -17.25 -22.24
CA LEU A 209 6.33 -17.32 -21.61
C LEU A 209 7.21 -16.11 -21.95
N LEU A 210 7.86 -15.57 -20.93
CA LEU A 210 8.71 -14.40 -21.02
C LEU A 210 10.06 -14.76 -21.65
N GLY A 211 10.24 -14.33 -22.87
CA GLY A 211 11.42 -14.61 -23.71
C GLY A 211 12.39 -13.44 -23.83
N ASN A 212 13.26 -13.53 -24.84
CA ASN A 212 14.25 -12.48 -25.15
C ASN A 212 13.57 -11.18 -25.57
N PHE A 213 14.09 -10.06 -25.07
CA PHE A 213 13.60 -8.70 -25.35
C PHE A 213 12.16 -8.41 -24.90
N ASP A 214 11.48 -9.31 -24.23
CA ASP A 214 10.14 -9.05 -23.74
C ASP A 214 10.18 -7.98 -22.63
N PRO A 215 9.44 -6.88 -22.77
CA PRO A 215 9.27 -5.91 -21.70
C PRO A 215 8.19 -6.39 -20.73
N PHE A 216 8.40 -6.13 -19.46
CA PHE A 216 7.42 -6.41 -18.42
C PHE A 216 7.44 -5.36 -17.31
N SER A 217 6.38 -5.30 -16.56
CA SER A 217 6.21 -4.44 -15.40
C SER A 217 5.77 -5.26 -14.20
N ILE A 218 6.33 -4.96 -13.05
CA ILE A 218 5.92 -5.52 -11.76
C ILE A 218 5.42 -4.38 -10.90
N GLU A 219 4.19 -4.49 -10.44
CA GLU A 219 3.59 -3.56 -9.50
C GLU A 219 3.49 -4.22 -8.12
N ILE A 220 4.09 -3.61 -7.10
CA ILE A 220 4.06 -4.08 -5.72
C ILE A 220 3.21 -3.10 -4.93
N SER A 221 2.06 -3.56 -4.46
CA SER A 221 1.08 -2.75 -3.72
C SER A 221 1.01 -3.25 -2.27
N PRO A 222 1.59 -2.53 -1.31
CA PRO A 222 1.41 -2.81 0.10
C PRO A 222 -0.01 -2.44 0.56
N VAL A 223 -0.44 -3.00 1.71
CA VAL A 223 -1.75 -2.67 2.31
C VAL A 223 -1.85 -1.18 2.66
N GLN A 224 -0.73 -0.58 3.05
CA GLN A 224 -0.60 0.86 3.31
C GLN A 224 0.66 1.36 2.60
N GLY A 225 0.60 2.54 2.01
CA GLY A 225 1.72 3.12 1.29
C GLY A 225 1.51 3.21 -0.21
N THR A 226 2.50 3.75 -0.89
CA THR A 226 2.44 3.99 -2.33
C THR A 226 2.85 2.72 -3.09
N PRO A 227 2.11 2.30 -4.13
CA PRO A 227 2.53 1.22 -5.02
C PRO A 227 3.90 1.51 -5.66
N LEU A 228 4.72 0.49 -5.76
CA LEU A 228 6.02 0.53 -6.44
C LEU A 228 5.89 -0.16 -7.79
N VAL A 229 6.11 0.58 -8.88
CA VAL A 229 6.11 0.04 -10.25
C VAL A 229 7.53 -0.06 -10.77
N ILE A 230 7.87 -1.22 -11.33
CA ILE A 230 9.19 -1.58 -11.84
C ILE A 230 9.04 -2.06 -13.27
N GLU A 231 9.56 -1.31 -14.22
CA GLU A 231 9.58 -1.70 -15.63
C GLU A 231 10.96 -2.24 -16.01
N LYS A 232 11.01 -3.40 -16.66
CA LYS A 232 12.23 -4.05 -17.10
C LYS A 232 12.03 -4.70 -18.46
N VAL A 233 13.15 -4.98 -19.12
CA VAL A 233 13.21 -5.72 -20.38
C VAL A 233 14.16 -6.90 -20.22
N VAL A 234 13.74 -8.04 -20.69
CA VAL A 234 14.59 -9.25 -20.72
C VAL A 234 15.75 -9.03 -21.70
N PRO A 235 16.99 -9.39 -21.34
CA PRO A 235 18.14 -9.27 -22.22
C PRO A 235 18.01 -10.09 -23.52
N GLN A 236 18.85 -9.78 -24.50
CA GLN A 236 18.92 -10.51 -25.77
C GLN A 236 19.21 -12.00 -25.62
N SER A 237 19.95 -12.39 -24.61
CA SER A 237 20.28 -13.79 -24.33
C SER A 237 19.77 -14.18 -22.95
N LEU A 238 19.05 -15.30 -22.89
CA LEU A 238 18.62 -15.90 -21.64
C LEU A 238 19.80 -16.67 -21.03
N ASN A 239 20.40 -16.07 -20.00
CA ASN A 239 21.38 -16.72 -19.16
C ASN A 239 20.70 -17.24 -17.89
N ASP A 240 21.30 -18.21 -17.21
CA ASP A 240 20.71 -18.80 -15.99
C ASP A 240 20.40 -17.74 -14.92
N VAL A 241 21.20 -16.67 -14.84
CA VAL A 241 21.00 -15.52 -13.97
C VAL A 241 21.24 -14.23 -14.76
N MET A 242 20.27 -13.36 -14.77
CA MET A 242 20.31 -12.09 -15.50
C MET A 242 20.06 -10.91 -14.56
N ASN A 243 20.98 -9.95 -14.57
CA ASN A 243 20.76 -8.68 -13.86
C ASN A 243 20.05 -7.70 -14.81
N LEU A 244 18.83 -7.38 -14.47
CA LEU A 244 17.98 -6.45 -15.24
C LEU A 244 18.28 -5.02 -14.79
N ARG A 245 18.85 -4.24 -15.68
CA ARG A 245 19.20 -2.83 -15.44
C ARG A 245 18.08 -1.88 -15.83
#